data_087ba85ddbede03ec6f9735dea67e089
#
_entry.id   087ba85ddbede03ec6f9735dea67e089
#
_cell.length_a   1.000
_cell.length_b   1.000
_cell.length_c   1.000
_cell.angle_alpha   90.00
_cell.angle_beta   90.00
_cell.angle_gamma   90.00
#
_symmetry.space_group_name_H-M   'P 1'
#
loop_
_entity.id
_entity.type
_entity.pdbx_description
1 polymer ?
#
loop_
_entity_poly.entity_id
_entity_poly.type
_entity_poly.pdbx_seq_one_letter_code
_entity_poly.pdbx_strand_id
1 'polypeptide(L)'
;LPRLEYMDLFGDPDQWPDSDLLCLTGVLGPHLVLAALHEGVFPMPLGDDAPREYRSATAWWSPQRRGVLPLDRLRLSSSLRKTTKHRTTTVDQAFDRVIERCADPSRPGGWIDSTIIDSYTELHHNGWAHSVETWDEDGRLVGGLYGVSVGGLFSGESMFHDSVHGRDASKTALIRLVLELGESSHAPTVDQEPCRDATSHTLSEPSASGESTSAAQAAPSGCPASGWRPVPVHPTALLDVQWLTPHLASLGAVEIDRAEYLHQLEGALAAPGPRWRTDRLTGPQMLTELARRG
;
A
#
# COMPACT_ATOMS: atom_id res chain seq x y z
N LEU A 1 -17.52 4.93 -9.48
CA LEU A 1 -17.95 5.72 -8.31
C LEU A 1 -17.64 7.18 -8.62
N PRO A 2 -18.55 8.14 -8.30
CA PRO A 2 -18.21 9.55 -8.43
C PRO A 2 -16.95 9.81 -7.62
N ARG A 3 -16.09 10.72 -8.11
CA ARG A 3 -14.97 11.27 -7.35
C ARG A 3 -15.54 11.68 -6.01
N LEU A 4 -15.27 10.91 -4.96
CA LEU A 4 -15.50 11.35 -3.59
C LEU A 4 -14.65 12.62 -3.48
N GLU A 5 -15.30 13.76 -3.38
CA GLU A 5 -14.66 14.93 -2.78
C GLU A 5 -14.36 14.47 -1.37
N TYR A 6 -13.11 14.02 -1.15
CA TYR A 6 -12.66 13.59 0.17
C TYR A 6 -12.81 14.80 1.07
N MET A 7 -13.80 14.72 1.95
CA MET A 7 -13.95 15.69 3.01
C MET A 7 -12.69 15.59 3.86
N ASP A 8 -12.11 16.70 4.19
CA ASP A 8 -11.07 16.83 5.20
C ASP A 8 -11.68 16.44 6.56
N LEU A 9 -11.61 15.14 6.88
CA LEU A 9 -12.29 14.58 8.06
C LEU A 9 -11.51 14.82 9.34
N PHE A 10 -10.19 14.93 9.23
CA PHE A 10 -9.29 15.00 10.38
C PHE A 10 -8.57 16.35 10.49
N GLY A 11 -8.84 17.30 9.58
CA GLY A 11 -8.24 18.62 9.55
C GLY A 11 -6.77 18.62 9.15
N ASP A 12 -6.17 19.79 9.17
CA ASP A 12 -4.79 20.01 8.78
C ASP A 12 -3.83 19.16 9.64
N PRO A 13 -3.00 18.29 9.04
CA PRO A 13 -2.02 17.48 9.76
C PRO A 13 -1.05 18.27 10.63
N ASP A 14 -0.77 19.52 10.29
CA ASP A 14 0.08 20.42 11.09
C ASP A 14 -0.59 20.84 12.41
N GLN A 15 -1.91 20.66 12.52
CA GLN A 15 -2.70 20.93 13.72
C GLN A 15 -3.03 19.66 14.53
N TRP A 16 -2.60 18.50 14.08
CA TRP A 16 -2.88 17.26 14.80
C TRP A 16 -2.17 17.21 16.14
N PRO A 17 -2.76 16.52 17.13
CA PRO A 17 -2.16 16.42 18.46
C PRO A 17 -0.81 15.71 18.41
N ASP A 18 0.04 16.03 19.39
CA ASP A 18 1.31 15.33 19.62
C ASP A 18 1.07 13.98 20.31
N SER A 19 0.24 13.16 19.66
CA SER A 19 -0.14 11.81 20.06
C SER A 19 -0.47 10.96 18.83
N ASP A 20 -0.52 9.62 18.99
CA ASP A 20 -0.92 8.71 17.92
C ASP A 20 -2.44 8.73 17.69
N LEU A 21 -3.23 8.93 18.74
CA LEU A 21 -4.69 9.01 18.69
C LEU A 21 -5.12 10.42 18.29
N LEU A 22 -5.91 10.52 17.21
CA LEU A 22 -6.46 11.80 16.73
C LEU A 22 -7.84 12.09 17.31
N CYS A 23 -8.78 11.16 17.19
CA CYS A 23 -10.14 11.36 17.67
C CYS A 23 -10.89 10.03 17.89
N LEU A 24 -12.08 10.15 18.46
CA LEU A 24 -13.03 9.05 18.66
C LEU A 24 -14.34 9.36 17.94
N THR A 25 -14.93 8.37 17.31
CA THR A 25 -16.26 8.48 16.69
C THR A 25 -17.17 7.32 17.13
N GLY A 26 -18.48 7.48 16.99
CA GLY A 26 -19.45 6.42 17.29
C GLY A 26 -19.76 5.51 16.10
N VAL A 27 -19.14 5.73 14.93
CA VAL A 27 -19.48 5.02 13.70
C VAL A 27 -18.22 4.58 12.99
N LEU A 28 -18.22 3.33 12.55
CA LEU A 28 -17.29 2.80 11.57
C LEU A 28 -18.09 2.43 10.31
N GLY A 29 -17.54 2.69 9.14
CA GLY A 29 -18.12 2.29 7.86
C GLY A 29 -17.12 2.34 6.74
N PRO A 30 -17.34 1.61 5.63
CA PRO A 30 -16.37 1.44 4.56
C PRO A 30 -15.91 2.76 3.94
N HIS A 31 -16.82 3.73 3.79
CA HIS A 31 -16.49 5.05 3.25
C HIS A 31 -15.56 5.86 4.17
N LEU A 32 -15.79 5.76 5.49
CA LEU A 32 -14.94 6.43 6.47
C LEU A 32 -13.54 5.80 6.51
N VAL A 33 -13.44 4.48 6.39
CA VAL A 33 -12.14 3.80 6.30
C VAL A 33 -11.35 4.30 5.10
N LEU A 34 -11.98 4.34 3.91
CA LEU A 34 -11.31 4.84 2.71
C LEU A 34 -10.89 6.31 2.84
N ALA A 35 -11.78 7.17 3.33
CA ALA A 35 -11.47 8.59 3.54
C ALA A 35 -10.31 8.76 4.53
N ALA A 36 -10.34 8.03 5.65
CA ALA A 36 -9.27 8.07 6.64
C ALA A 36 -7.92 7.62 6.06
N LEU A 37 -7.89 6.53 5.28
CA LEU A 37 -6.66 6.06 4.66
C LEU A 37 -6.07 7.07 3.68
N HIS A 38 -6.90 7.86 2.99
CA HIS A 38 -6.44 8.96 2.15
C HIS A 38 -5.74 10.07 2.94
N GLU A 39 -6.10 10.27 4.20
CA GLU A 39 -5.49 11.25 5.09
C GLU A 39 -4.37 10.66 5.98
N GLY A 40 -4.00 9.39 5.77
CA GLY A 40 -2.96 8.71 6.57
C GLY A 40 -3.44 8.26 7.95
N VAL A 41 -4.75 8.15 8.12
CA VAL A 41 -5.41 7.75 9.36
C VAL A 41 -6.05 6.39 9.19
N PHE A 42 -6.14 5.59 10.25
CA PHE A 42 -6.79 4.28 10.23
C PHE A 42 -7.59 4.04 11.50
N PRO A 43 -8.66 3.21 11.43
CA PRO A 43 -9.46 2.84 12.58
C PRO A 43 -8.84 1.67 13.35
N MET A 44 -8.83 1.76 14.67
CA MET A 44 -8.60 0.62 15.55
C MET A 44 -9.27 0.92 16.90
N PRO A 45 -9.95 -0.05 17.54
CA PRO A 45 -10.56 0.19 18.85
C PRO A 45 -9.49 0.56 19.89
N LEU A 46 -9.94 1.24 20.93
CA LEU A 46 -9.12 1.44 22.12
C LEU A 46 -8.88 0.09 22.80
N GLY A 47 -7.71 -0.06 23.43
CA GLY A 47 -7.38 -1.28 24.17
C GLY A 47 -8.32 -1.54 25.36
N ASP A 48 -8.22 -2.71 25.94
CA ASP A 48 -9.07 -3.19 27.05
C ASP A 48 -9.03 -2.28 28.30
N ASP A 49 -7.96 -1.51 28.46
CA ASP A 49 -7.79 -0.54 29.55
C ASP A 49 -8.59 0.74 29.36
N ALA A 50 -9.23 0.92 28.21
CA ALA A 50 -10.04 2.12 27.96
C ALA A 50 -11.27 2.17 28.87
N PRO A 51 -11.70 3.39 29.31
CA PRO A 51 -12.93 3.59 30.05
C PRO A 51 -14.12 2.97 29.31
N ARG A 52 -15.06 2.38 30.07
CA ARG A 52 -16.20 1.62 29.51
C ARG A 52 -17.02 2.44 28.51
N GLU A 53 -17.13 3.75 28.73
CA GLU A 53 -17.86 4.68 27.86
C GLU A 53 -17.27 4.82 26.46
N TYR A 54 -15.99 4.51 26.26
CA TYR A 54 -15.29 4.63 24.97
C TYR A 54 -15.05 3.26 24.29
N ARG A 55 -15.41 2.15 24.90
CA ARG A 55 -15.15 0.80 24.35
C ARG A 55 -15.90 0.51 23.06
N SER A 56 -17.03 1.18 22.83
CA SER A 56 -17.80 1.08 21.58
C SER A 56 -17.46 2.14 20.57
N ALA A 57 -16.51 3.03 20.88
CA ALA A 57 -16.07 4.08 19.96
C ALA A 57 -15.01 3.53 19.00
N THR A 58 -15.08 3.99 17.76
CA THR A 58 -14.00 3.83 16.80
C THR A 58 -12.93 4.88 17.11
N ALA A 59 -11.72 4.44 17.41
CA ALA A 59 -10.59 5.33 17.57
C ALA A 59 -9.84 5.45 16.25
N TRP A 60 -9.45 6.67 15.89
CA TRP A 60 -8.76 7.01 14.67
C TRP A 60 -7.32 7.41 14.97
N TRP A 61 -6.39 6.71 14.33
CA TRP A 61 -4.99 6.75 14.66
C TRP A 61 -4.14 7.23 13.49
N SER A 62 -3.18 8.06 13.77
CA SER A 62 -2.06 8.37 12.89
C SER A 62 -0.78 8.41 13.73
N PRO A 63 -0.04 7.30 13.82
CA PRO A 63 1.16 7.22 14.66
C PRO A 63 2.22 8.26 14.30
N GLN A 64 2.83 8.88 15.31
CA GLN A 64 3.98 9.77 15.12
C GLN A 64 5.17 9.03 14.50
N ARG A 65 5.28 7.73 14.83
CA ARG A 65 6.24 6.79 14.25
C ARG A 65 5.47 5.73 13.49
N ARG A 66 5.34 5.90 12.16
CA ARG A 66 4.59 4.98 11.31
C ARG A 66 5.43 3.81 10.86
N GLY A 67 4.93 2.59 11.07
CA GLY A 67 5.53 1.36 10.55
C GLY A 67 5.24 1.19 9.07
N VAL A 68 6.28 1.02 8.26
CA VAL A 68 6.18 0.73 6.83
C VAL A 68 7.12 -0.43 6.47
N LEU A 69 6.76 -1.20 5.45
CA LEU A 69 7.65 -2.23 4.90
C LEU A 69 8.08 -1.82 3.49
N PRO A 70 9.30 -1.28 3.31
CA PRO A 70 9.84 -1.05 1.98
C PRO A 70 9.97 -2.38 1.23
N LEU A 71 9.43 -2.45 0.01
CA LEU A 71 9.28 -3.71 -0.73
C LEU A 71 10.63 -4.38 -1.04
N ASP A 72 11.68 -3.59 -1.23
CA ASP A 72 13.07 -4.00 -1.46
C ASP A 72 13.79 -4.47 -0.19
N ARG A 73 13.20 -4.23 1.00
CA ARG A 73 13.79 -4.60 2.29
C ARG A 73 13.20 -5.85 2.92
N LEU A 74 12.31 -6.56 2.21
CA LEU A 74 11.75 -7.81 2.73
C LEU A 74 12.84 -8.83 3.03
N ARG A 75 12.93 -9.26 4.29
CA ARG A 75 13.95 -10.21 4.77
C ARG A 75 13.38 -11.61 4.92
N LEU A 76 13.99 -12.57 4.25
CA LEU A 76 13.62 -13.98 4.33
C LEU A 76 14.70 -14.78 5.04
N SER A 77 14.40 -15.29 6.25
CA SER A 77 15.26 -16.24 6.92
C SER A 77 15.35 -17.56 6.15
N SER A 78 16.42 -18.34 6.40
CA SER A 78 16.56 -19.66 5.78
C SER A 78 15.41 -20.61 6.16
N SER A 79 14.85 -20.49 7.37
CA SER A 79 13.68 -21.25 7.81
C SER A 79 12.43 -20.86 7.00
N LEU A 80 12.17 -19.56 6.86
CA LEU A 80 11.04 -19.07 6.07
C LEU A 80 11.12 -19.53 4.60
N ARG A 81 12.31 -19.46 4.00
CA ARG A 81 12.52 -19.97 2.61
C ARG A 81 12.22 -21.47 2.50
N LYS A 82 12.55 -22.28 3.51
CA LYS A 82 12.26 -23.72 3.54
C LYS A 82 10.75 -23.98 3.65
N THR A 83 10.08 -23.34 4.61
CA THR A 83 8.63 -23.53 4.82
C THR A 83 7.81 -23.02 3.64
N THR A 84 8.18 -21.89 3.03
CA THR A 84 7.51 -21.32 1.85
C THR A 84 7.49 -22.31 0.68
N LYS A 85 8.54 -23.14 0.47
CA LYS A 85 8.59 -24.10 -0.64
C LYS A 85 7.45 -25.12 -0.64
N HIS A 86 6.86 -25.40 0.52
CA HIS A 86 5.77 -26.33 0.72
C HIS A 86 4.40 -25.64 0.79
N ARG A 87 4.30 -24.41 0.31
CA ARG A 87 3.08 -23.61 0.34
C ARG A 87 2.67 -23.16 -1.06
N THR A 88 1.39 -22.88 -1.19
CA THR A 88 0.85 -22.17 -2.34
C THR A 88 0.08 -20.96 -1.85
N THR A 89 -0.04 -19.92 -2.67
CA THR A 89 -0.77 -18.71 -2.33
C THR A 89 -1.77 -18.36 -3.40
N THR A 90 -2.85 -17.71 -2.98
CA THR A 90 -3.88 -17.12 -3.84
C THR A 90 -4.14 -15.69 -3.39
N VAL A 91 -4.89 -14.94 -4.19
CA VAL A 91 -5.39 -13.61 -3.84
C VAL A 91 -6.90 -13.63 -4.01
N ASP A 92 -7.63 -13.10 -3.04
CA ASP A 92 -9.10 -12.93 -3.04
C ASP A 92 -9.92 -14.21 -3.29
N GLN A 93 -9.37 -15.37 -2.94
CA GLN A 93 -10.08 -16.64 -3.10
C GLN A 93 -10.85 -17.04 -1.84
N ALA A 94 -10.54 -16.46 -0.70
CA ALA A 94 -11.16 -16.82 0.56
C ALA A 94 -11.12 -15.65 1.58
N PHE A 95 -11.49 -14.44 1.15
CA PHE A 95 -11.45 -13.23 1.98
C PHE A 95 -12.20 -13.41 3.29
N ASP A 96 -13.45 -13.91 3.26
CA ASP A 96 -14.26 -14.10 4.45
C ASP A 96 -13.58 -15.03 5.46
N ARG A 97 -12.98 -16.12 4.98
CA ARG A 97 -12.23 -17.04 5.84
C ARG A 97 -10.97 -16.40 6.43
N VAL A 98 -10.31 -15.52 5.69
CA VAL A 98 -9.10 -14.81 6.18
C VAL A 98 -9.48 -13.84 7.28
N ILE A 99 -10.50 -13.00 7.07
CA ILE A 99 -10.93 -12.02 8.09
C ILE A 99 -11.48 -12.70 9.34
N GLU A 100 -12.29 -13.77 9.20
CA GLU A 100 -12.77 -14.58 10.33
C GLU A 100 -11.62 -15.18 11.13
N ARG A 101 -10.60 -15.71 10.47
CA ARG A 101 -9.41 -16.25 11.15
C ARG A 101 -8.55 -15.16 11.80
N CYS A 102 -8.55 -13.95 11.25
CA CYS A 102 -7.93 -12.80 11.88
C CYS A 102 -8.72 -12.32 13.11
N ALA A 103 -10.04 -12.47 13.11
CA ALA A 103 -10.95 -12.11 14.18
C ALA A 103 -11.08 -13.18 15.30
N ASP A 104 -10.35 -14.29 15.22
CA ASP A 104 -10.42 -15.37 16.22
C ASP A 104 -10.13 -14.81 17.63
N PRO A 105 -11.12 -14.87 18.56
CA PRO A 105 -11.00 -14.28 19.89
C PRO A 105 -9.96 -14.98 20.78
N SER A 106 -9.48 -16.16 20.39
CA SER A 106 -8.41 -16.86 21.10
C SER A 106 -7.02 -16.22 20.83
N ARG A 107 -6.92 -15.33 19.84
CA ARG A 107 -5.67 -14.65 19.51
C ARG A 107 -5.39 -13.49 20.46
N PRO A 108 -4.18 -13.38 20.98
CA PRO A 108 -3.80 -12.24 21.82
C PRO A 108 -3.98 -10.91 21.05
N GLY A 109 -4.64 -9.93 21.69
CA GLY A 109 -4.85 -8.61 21.10
C GLY A 109 -5.90 -8.61 19.98
N GLY A 110 -6.87 -9.55 19.98
CA GLY A 110 -7.98 -9.56 19.03
C GLY A 110 -8.81 -8.28 19.16
N TRP A 111 -8.85 -7.48 18.09
CA TRP A 111 -9.57 -6.21 18.03
C TRP A 111 -10.67 -6.18 16.95
N ILE A 112 -10.73 -7.23 16.15
CA ILE A 112 -11.66 -7.34 15.01
C ILE A 112 -12.99 -7.86 15.53
N ASP A 113 -14.01 -7.01 15.56
CA ASP A 113 -15.39 -7.33 15.91
C ASP A 113 -16.27 -7.47 14.64
N SER A 114 -17.56 -7.73 14.85
CA SER A 114 -18.51 -7.89 13.73
C SER A 114 -18.65 -6.64 12.88
N THR A 115 -18.55 -5.43 13.46
CA THR A 115 -18.66 -4.16 12.72
C THR A 115 -17.47 -3.98 11.76
N ILE A 116 -16.30 -4.40 12.22
CA ILE A 116 -15.07 -4.38 11.40
C ILE A 116 -15.20 -5.43 10.29
N ILE A 117 -15.62 -6.68 10.61
CA ILE A 117 -15.83 -7.72 9.61
C ILE A 117 -16.79 -7.25 8.52
N ASP A 118 -17.95 -6.71 8.89
CA ASP A 118 -18.95 -6.23 7.94
C ASP A 118 -18.40 -5.11 7.05
N SER A 119 -17.71 -4.11 7.65
CA SER A 119 -17.17 -2.97 6.91
C SER A 119 -16.09 -3.40 5.91
N TYR A 120 -15.17 -4.28 6.31
CA TYR A 120 -14.08 -4.72 5.42
C TYR A 120 -14.55 -5.76 4.39
N THR A 121 -15.58 -6.55 4.69
CA THR A 121 -16.23 -7.42 3.70
C THR A 121 -16.94 -6.58 2.64
N GLU A 122 -17.60 -5.48 3.02
CA GLU A 122 -18.16 -4.54 2.05
C GLU A 122 -17.07 -3.87 1.21
N LEU A 123 -15.95 -3.46 1.80
CA LEU A 123 -14.79 -2.95 1.06
C LEU A 123 -14.26 -3.98 0.07
N HIS A 124 -14.21 -5.26 0.45
CA HIS A 124 -13.79 -6.34 -0.44
C HIS A 124 -14.73 -6.51 -1.63
N HIS A 125 -16.04 -6.56 -1.40
CA HIS A 125 -17.04 -6.65 -2.46
C HIS A 125 -16.97 -5.48 -3.45
N ASN A 126 -16.51 -4.31 -2.99
CA ASN A 126 -16.31 -3.13 -3.82
C ASN A 126 -14.89 -3.04 -4.44
N GLY A 127 -14.02 -4.03 -4.23
CA GLY A 127 -12.69 -4.11 -4.81
C GLY A 127 -11.63 -3.21 -4.15
N TRP A 128 -11.85 -2.80 -2.89
CA TRP A 128 -10.90 -2.01 -2.11
C TRP A 128 -10.10 -2.84 -1.09
N ALA A 129 -10.74 -3.83 -0.47
CA ALA A 129 -10.04 -4.72 0.44
C ALA A 129 -9.68 -6.04 -0.26
N HIS A 130 -8.47 -6.51 0.00
CA HIS A 130 -7.91 -7.70 -0.62
C HIS A 130 -7.32 -8.63 0.42
N SER A 131 -7.39 -9.93 0.15
CA SER A 131 -6.75 -10.96 0.96
C SER A 131 -5.67 -11.70 0.17
N VAL A 132 -4.68 -12.17 0.90
CA VAL A 132 -3.70 -13.13 0.39
C VAL A 132 -3.75 -14.38 1.26
N GLU A 133 -4.05 -15.50 0.65
CA GLU A 133 -4.17 -16.78 1.32
C GLU A 133 -2.89 -17.61 1.17
N THR A 134 -2.60 -18.40 2.20
CA THR A 134 -1.57 -19.43 2.16
C THR A 134 -2.18 -20.80 2.45
N TRP A 135 -1.94 -21.72 1.55
CA TRP A 135 -2.46 -23.08 1.56
C TRP A 135 -1.33 -24.10 1.75
N ASP A 136 -1.60 -25.17 2.51
CA ASP A 136 -0.70 -26.31 2.59
C ASP A 136 -0.87 -27.27 1.40
N GLU A 137 -0.10 -28.36 1.41
CA GLU A 137 -0.12 -29.39 0.37
C GLU A 137 -1.45 -30.17 0.33
N ASP A 138 -2.19 -30.19 1.45
CA ASP A 138 -3.52 -30.81 1.53
C ASP A 138 -4.66 -29.86 1.11
N GLY A 139 -4.33 -28.62 0.70
CA GLY A 139 -5.32 -27.60 0.32
C GLY A 139 -6.03 -26.94 1.50
N ARG A 140 -5.50 -27.01 2.71
CA ARG A 140 -6.04 -26.30 3.89
C ARG A 140 -5.55 -24.87 3.90
N LEU A 141 -6.43 -23.92 4.25
CA LEU A 141 -6.05 -22.55 4.52
C LEU A 141 -5.30 -22.49 5.87
N VAL A 142 -3.98 -22.31 5.82
CA VAL A 142 -3.10 -22.34 7.00
C VAL A 142 -2.52 -21.00 7.39
N GLY A 143 -2.77 -19.96 6.62
CA GLY A 143 -2.41 -18.58 6.94
C GLY A 143 -2.93 -17.62 5.89
N GLY A 144 -2.84 -16.34 6.19
CA GLY A 144 -3.24 -15.29 5.29
C GLY A 144 -3.08 -13.92 5.93
N LEU A 145 -3.33 -12.91 5.14
CA LEU A 145 -3.44 -11.52 5.54
C LEU A 145 -4.54 -10.84 4.74
N TYR A 146 -5.04 -9.71 5.25
CA TYR A 146 -5.90 -8.82 4.49
C TYR A 146 -5.52 -7.37 4.74
N GLY A 147 -5.94 -6.52 3.83
CA GLY A 147 -5.73 -5.08 3.91
C GLY A 147 -6.52 -4.32 2.85
N VAL A 148 -6.39 -3.00 2.86
CA VAL A 148 -7.06 -2.10 1.94
C VAL A 148 -6.06 -1.53 0.95
N SER A 149 -6.42 -1.51 -0.35
CA SER A 149 -5.60 -0.97 -1.43
C SER A 149 -6.24 0.30 -1.98
N VAL A 150 -5.48 1.40 -1.98
CA VAL A 150 -5.92 2.69 -2.55
C VAL A 150 -4.76 3.26 -3.36
N GLY A 151 -4.91 3.30 -4.68
CA GLY A 151 -3.78 3.60 -5.54
C GLY A 151 -2.62 2.64 -5.29
N GLY A 152 -1.42 3.13 -5.11
CA GLY A 152 -0.25 2.35 -4.72
C GLY A 152 -0.12 2.08 -3.20
N LEU A 153 -1.03 2.60 -2.36
CA LEU A 153 -1.08 2.26 -0.95
C LEU A 153 -1.68 0.86 -0.76
N PHE A 154 -1.07 0.06 0.10
CA PHE A 154 -1.69 -1.09 0.76
C PHE A 154 -1.58 -0.94 2.27
N SER A 155 -2.71 -0.70 2.94
CA SER A 155 -2.82 -0.71 4.40
C SER A 155 -3.05 -2.14 4.88
N GLY A 156 -2.03 -2.76 5.47
CA GLY A 156 -2.11 -4.13 6.00
C GLY A 156 -2.83 -4.15 7.34
N GLU A 157 -4.02 -4.73 7.41
CA GLU A 157 -4.87 -4.68 8.59
C GLU A 157 -4.54 -5.77 9.60
N SER A 158 -4.49 -7.01 9.14
CA SER A 158 -4.19 -8.14 10.00
C SER A 158 -3.66 -9.33 9.22
N MET A 159 -3.00 -10.24 9.94
CA MET A 159 -2.56 -11.53 9.41
C MET A 159 -2.74 -12.63 10.44
N PHE A 160 -2.99 -13.84 9.97
CA PHE A 160 -3.07 -15.03 10.82
C PHE A 160 -2.22 -16.16 10.30
N HIS A 161 -1.90 -17.10 11.17
CA HIS A 161 -1.41 -18.43 10.82
C HIS A 161 -2.06 -19.48 11.73
N ASP A 162 -2.30 -20.66 11.19
CA ASP A 162 -2.79 -21.79 11.95
C ASP A 162 -1.71 -22.26 12.93
N SER A 163 -2.08 -22.50 14.19
CA SER A 163 -1.14 -22.84 15.27
C SER A 163 -0.47 -24.21 15.08
N VAL A 164 -1.10 -25.13 14.36
CA VAL A 164 -0.63 -26.50 14.17
C VAL A 164 0.08 -26.67 12.81
N HIS A 165 -0.55 -26.19 11.75
CA HIS A 165 -0.10 -26.42 10.37
C HIS A 165 0.44 -25.16 9.69
N GLY A 166 0.26 -23.99 10.29
CA GLY A 166 0.51 -22.68 9.67
C GLY A 166 1.87 -22.07 9.94
N ARG A 167 2.89 -22.85 10.35
CA ARG A 167 4.22 -22.28 10.59
C ARG A 167 4.67 -21.41 9.42
N ASP A 168 5.00 -20.14 9.68
CA ASP A 168 5.42 -19.12 8.72
C ASP A 168 4.39 -18.81 7.60
N ALA A 169 3.15 -19.30 7.69
CA ALA A 169 2.17 -19.17 6.61
C ALA A 169 1.73 -17.70 6.40
N SER A 170 1.55 -16.90 7.45
CA SER A 170 1.27 -15.47 7.31
C SER A 170 2.43 -14.70 6.66
N LYS A 171 3.68 -15.10 6.95
CA LYS A 171 4.87 -14.52 6.29
C LYS A 171 4.95 -14.94 4.82
N THR A 172 4.48 -16.14 4.48
CA THR A 172 4.38 -16.59 3.08
C THR A 172 3.34 -15.76 2.31
N ALA A 173 2.21 -15.43 2.94
CA ALA A 173 1.23 -14.49 2.38
C ALA A 173 1.85 -13.10 2.15
N LEU A 174 2.66 -12.61 3.10
CA LEU A 174 3.36 -11.33 2.94
C LEU A 174 4.37 -11.34 1.76
N ILE A 175 5.06 -12.46 1.52
CA ILE A 175 5.92 -12.61 0.33
C ILE A 175 5.08 -12.41 -0.95
N ARG A 176 3.92 -13.04 -1.04
CA ARG A 176 3.02 -12.87 -2.19
C ARG A 176 2.57 -11.43 -2.33
N LEU A 177 2.15 -10.78 -1.24
CA LEU A 177 1.74 -9.38 -1.25
C LEU A 177 2.84 -8.46 -1.81
N VAL A 178 4.08 -8.61 -1.34
CA VAL A 178 5.23 -7.84 -1.84
C VAL A 178 5.45 -8.06 -3.34
N LEU A 179 5.21 -9.26 -3.86
CA LEU A 179 5.27 -9.53 -5.28
C LEU A 179 4.15 -8.81 -6.05
N GLU A 180 2.92 -8.80 -5.55
CA GLU A 180 1.80 -8.10 -6.18
C GLU A 180 2.05 -6.58 -6.25
N LEU A 181 2.45 -5.98 -5.12
CA LEU A 181 2.73 -4.55 -5.04
C LEU A 181 3.93 -4.13 -5.91
N GLY A 182 4.95 -4.97 -6.00
CA GLY A 182 6.15 -4.67 -6.79
C GLY A 182 5.93 -4.73 -8.31
N GLU A 183 4.91 -5.39 -8.83
CA GLU A 183 4.58 -5.40 -10.26
C GLU A 183 4.04 -4.05 -10.74
N SER A 184 3.30 -3.34 -9.91
CA SER A 184 2.76 -2.01 -10.24
C SER A 184 3.86 -0.99 -10.51
N SER A 185 5.02 -1.16 -9.87
CA SER A 185 6.20 -0.27 -10.05
C SER A 185 6.93 -0.45 -11.39
N HIS A 186 6.59 -1.49 -12.16
CA HIS A 186 7.25 -1.85 -13.41
C HIS A 186 6.30 -1.81 -14.63
N ALA A 187 5.13 -1.16 -14.52
CA ALA A 187 4.28 -0.95 -15.69
C ALA A 187 5.08 -0.14 -16.73
N PRO A 188 5.22 -0.64 -17.99
CA PRO A 188 5.91 0.11 -19.03
C PRO A 188 5.16 1.43 -19.23
N THR A 189 5.88 2.55 -19.18
CA THR A 189 5.41 3.81 -19.75
C THR A 189 5.02 3.51 -21.18
N VAL A 190 3.71 3.56 -21.46
CA VAL A 190 3.23 3.52 -22.84
C VAL A 190 3.77 4.79 -23.48
N ASP A 191 4.80 4.66 -24.33
CA ASP A 191 5.23 5.72 -25.21
C ASP A 191 3.99 6.15 -26.02
N GLN A 192 3.46 7.30 -25.69
CA GLN A 192 2.48 7.96 -26.54
C GLN A 192 3.23 8.31 -27.83
N GLU A 193 3.08 7.48 -28.85
CA GLU A 193 3.43 7.89 -30.19
C GLU A 193 2.68 9.20 -30.50
N PRO A 194 3.39 10.22 -30.97
CA PRO A 194 2.71 11.44 -31.39
C PRO A 194 1.80 11.09 -32.57
N CYS A 195 0.53 11.40 -32.44
CA CYS A 195 -0.45 11.35 -33.53
C CYS A 195 0.19 12.04 -34.76
N ARG A 196 0.45 11.26 -35.80
CA ARG A 196 0.74 11.80 -37.12
C ARG A 196 -0.54 12.35 -37.68
N ASP A 197 -0.70 13.66 -37.63
CA ASP A 197 -1.71 14.36 -38.40
C ASP A 197 -1.43 14.16 -39.89
N ALA A 198 -2.29 13.39 -40.52
CA ALA A 198 -2.44 13.39 -41.98
C ALA A 198 -3.60 14.32 -42.31
N THR A 199 -3.28 15.49 -42.81
CA THR A 199 -3.89 16.01 -44.05
C THR A 199 -3.35 17.41 -44.38
N SER A 200 -2.66 17.44 -45.52
CA SER A 200 -2.31 18.62 -46.28
C SER A 200 -3.57 19.29 -46.87
N HIS A 201 -3.71 20.58 -46.65
CA HIS A 201 -4.37 21.46 -47.64
C HIS A 201 -3.57 22.78 -47.70
N THR A 202 -2.93 22.94 -48.87
CA THR A 202 -2.37 24.17 -49.45
C THR A 202 -3.39 25.28 -49.52
N LEU A 203 -2.99 26.51 -49.12
CA LEU A 203 -3.34 27.77 -49.81
C LEU A 203 -2.40 28.92 -49.37
N SER A 204 -1.64 29.34 -50.36
CA SER A 204 -1.15 30.69 -50.75
C SER A 204 -0.81 31.77 -49.74
N GLU A 205 0.44 32.25 -49.89
CA GLU A 205 1.00 33.53 -49.39
C GLU A 205 0.29 34.78 -49.97
N PRO A 206 0.50 36.00 -49.41
CA PRO A 206 1.69 36.75 -49.83
C PRO A 206 2.41 37.62 -48.77
N SER A 207 3.68 37.74 -49.01
CA SER A 207 4.74 38.71 -48.72
C SER A 207 4.45 40.05 -48.02
N ALA A 208 5.40 40.42 -47.08
CA ALA A 208 6.10 41.71 -47.08
C ALA A 208 7.18 41.74 -45.97
N SER A 209 8.41 41.74 -46.32
CA SER A 209 9.53 42.69 -46.18
C SER A 209 9.76 43.42 -44.85
N GLY A 210 11.03 43.33 -44.32
CA GLY A 210 11.58 44.32 -43.40
C GLY A 210 12.75 43.81 -42.52
N GLU A 211 13.95 43.94 -43.12
CA GLU A 211 15.29 44.33 -42.57
C GLU A 211 15.73 44.04 -41.13
N SER A 212 16.80 43.29 -41.11
CA SER A 212 18.11 43.40 -40.44
C SER A 212 18.27 44.23 -39.18
N THR A 213 18.93 43.63 -38.19
CA THR A 213 20.24 44.05 -37.69
C THR A 213 20.90 43.00 -36.80
N SER A 214 22.18 42.82 -37.06
CA SER A 214 23.22 42.06 -36.41
C SER A 214 23.52 42.57 -34.98
N ALA A 215 23.73 41.66 -34.03
CA ALA A 215 24.74 41.79 -32.98
C ALA A 215 25.10 40.43 -32.40
N ALA A 216 26.29 40.00 -32.75
CA ALA A 216 26.97 38.88 -32.08
C ALA A 216 27.42 39.35 -30.69
N GLN A 217 27.11 38.56 -29.67
CA GLN A 217 27.82 38.60 -28.40
C GLN A 217 28.04 37.21 -27.81
N ALA A 218 29.26 37.05 -27.34
CA ALA A 218 29.97 35.85 -26.92
C ALA A 218 29.25 35.07 -25.80
N ALA A 219 29.37 33.75 -25.88
CA ALA A 219 29.04 32.81 -24.79
C ALA A 219 30.09 32.93 -23.66
N PRO A 220 29.66 32.93 -22.39
CA PRO A 220 30.54 32.63 -21.28
C PRO A 220 30.60 31.10 -21.06
N SER A 221 31.80 30.57 -21.23
CA SER A 221 32.20 29.24 -20.77
C SER A 221 32.13 29.16 -19.24
N GLY A 222 31.33 28.24 -18.71
CA GLY A 222 31.30 27.94 -17.28
C GLY A 222 30.13 27.02 -16.96
N CYS A 223 30.26 25.72 -17.27
CA CYS A 223 29.42 24.72 -16.63
C CYS A 223 29.87 24.56 -15.17
N PRO A 224 29.04 24.92 -14.16
CA PRO A 224 29.24 24.37 -12.83
C PRO A 224 28.91 22.89 -12.91
N ALA A 225 29.79 22.04 -12.39
CA ALA A 225 29.51 20.62 -12.13
C ALA A 225 28.23 20.54 -11.28
N SER A 226 27.11 20.34 -11.96
CA SER A 226 25.83 20.11 -11.31
C SER A 226 25.93 18.77 -10.60
N GLY A 227 26.10 18.83 -9.28
CA GLY A 227 25.82 17.69 -8.43
C GLY A 227 24.38 17.30 -8.66
N TRP A 228 24.17 16.35 -9.53
CA TRP A 228 22.90 15.71 -9.76
C TRP A 228 22.51 15.02 -8.44
N ARG A 229 21.67 15.64 -7.62
CA ARG A 229 21.03 14.97 -6.52
C ARG A 229 19.88 14.18 -7.16
N PRO A 230 19.83 12.84 -6.99
CA PRO A 230 18.65 12.10 -7.39
C PRO A 230 17.44 12.75 -6.71
N VAL A 231 16.47 13.19 -7.51
CA VAL A 231 15.15 13.55 -6.98
C VAL A 231 14.67 12.31 -6.26
N PRO A 232 14.21 12.39 -4.99
CA PRO A 232 13.65 11.23 -4.32
C PRO A 232 12.52 10.69 -5.18
N VAL A 233 12.68 9.49 -5.71
CA VAL A 233 11.60 8.80 -6.42
C VAL A 233 10.63 8.43 -5.33
N HIS A 234 9.46 9.07 -5.29
CA HIS A 234 8.38 8.65 -4.40
C HIS A 234 8.07 7.20 -4.68
N PRO A 235 7.98 6.35 -3.65
CA PRO A 235 7.64 4.96 -3.87
C PRO A 235 6.26 4.90 -4.54
N THR A 236 6.18 4.24 -5.67
CA THR A 236 4.89 4.02 -6.37
C THR A 236 4.02 3.03 -5.62
N ALA A 237 4.57 2.33 -4.63
CA ALA A 237 3.88 1.40 -3.75
C ALA A 237 4.34 1.61 -2.30
N LEU A 238 3.38 1.80 -1.40
CA LEU A 238 3.56 1.99 0.03
C LEU A 238 2.85 0.86 0.78
N LEU A 239 3.61 -0.02 1.43
CA LEU A 239 3.07 -1.04 2.32
C LEU A 239 3.12 -0.54 3.76
N ASP A 240 1.97 -0.11 4.24
CA ASP A 240 1.72 0.40 5.57
C ASP A 240 1.41 -0.76 6.54
N VAL A 241 2.08 -0.79 7.67
CA VAL A 241 1.89 -1.79 8.73
C VAL A 241 1.59 -1.15 10.09
N GLN A 242 1.19 0.12 10.08
CA GLN A 242 0.75 0.98 11.16
C GLN A 242 1.80 1.14 12.27
N TRP A 243 1.99 0.16 13.13
CA TRP A 243 3.01 0.15 14.18
C TRP A 243 4.07 -0.93 13.94
N LEU A 244 5.31 -0.59 14.23
CA LEU A 244 6.41 -1.53 14.12
C LEU A 244 6.40 -2.49 15.31
N THR A 245 6.20 -3.77 15.05
CA THR A 245 6.38 -4.82 16.02
C THR A 245 7.74 -5.50 15.83
N PRO A 246 8.32 -6.18 16.87
CA PRO A 246 9.52 -6.96 16.70
C PRO A 246 9.43 -8.00 15.58
N HIS A 247 8.23 -8.57 15.37
CA HIS A 247 7.96 -9.49 14.28
C HIS A 247 8.11 -8.81 12.90
N LEU A 248 7.48 -7.67 12.68
CA LEU A 248 7.55 -6.91 11.43
C LEU A 248 8.96 -6.37 11.18
N ALA A 249 9.65 -5.90 12.23
CA ALA A 249 11.04 -5.48 12.13
C ALA A 249 11.96 -6.61 11.65
N SER A 250 11.72 -7.85 12.12
CA SER A 250 12.46 -9.03 11.65
C SER A 250 12.28 -9.34 10.18
N LEU A 251 11.17 -8.89 9.59
CA LEU A 251 10.82 -9.04 8.17
C LEU A 251 11.30 -7.85 7.30
N GLY A 252 11.87 -6.82 7.92
CA GLY A 252 12.44 -5.67 7.21
C GLY A 252 11.63 -4.38 7.31
N ALA A 253 10.49 -4.39 8.03
CA ALA A 253 9.75 -3.17 8.30
C ALA A 253 10.59 -2.19 9.13
N VAL A 254 10.32 -0.91 8.95
CA VAL A 254 10.99 0.22 9.61
C VAL A 254 9.95 1.22 10.08
N GLU A 255 10.35 2.11 10.99
CA GLU A 255 9.54 3.28 11.34
C GLU A 255 10.05 4.50 10.58
N ILE A 256 9.11 5.33 10.15
CA ILE A 256 9.35 6.67 9.62
C ILE A 256 8.52 7.68 10.39
N ASP A 257 8.90 8.95 10.35
CA ASP A 257 8.12 10.01 10.98
C ASP A 257 6.77 10.20 10.26
N ARG A 258 5.72 10.61 10.99
CA ARG A 258 4.39 10.87 10.43
C ARG A 258 4.44 11.79 9.21
N ALA A 259 5.20 12.88 9.27
CA ALA A 259 5.34 13.82 8.15
C ALA A 259 5.94 13.15 6.90
N GLU A 260 6.96 12.32 7.08
CA GLU A 260 7.56 11.54 5.98
C GLU A 260 6.56 10.51 5.42
N TYR A 261 5.79 9.84 6.31
CA TYR A 261 4.74 8.93 5.88
C TYR A 261 3.67 9.62 5.03
N LEU A 262 3.16 10.78 5.47
CA LEU A 262 2.14 11.55 4.74
C LEU A 262 2.66 12.00 3.37
N HIS A 263 3.93 12.41 3.30
CA HIS A 263 4.56 12.76 2.04
C HIS A 263 4.67 11.56 1.07
N GLN A 264 5.05 10.37 1.58
CA GLN A 264 5.08 9.15 0.77
C GLN A 264 3.68 8.69 0.37
N LEU A 265 2.69 8.87 1.24
CA LEU A 265 1.29 8.55 0.99
C LEU A 265 0.73 9.32 -0.20
N GLU A 266 1.00 10.63 -0.29
CA GLU A 266 0.54 11.45 -1.42
C GLU A 266 1.01 10.86 -2.77
N GLY A 267 2.28 10.48 -2.86
CA GLY A 267 2.83 9.83 -4.04
C GLY A 267 2.20 8.46 -4.33
N ALA A 268 1.98 7.65 -3.29
CA ALA A 268 1.36 6.34 -3.42
C ALA A 268 -0.11 6.43 -3.87
N LEU A 269 -0.89 7.35 -3.32
CA LEU A 269 -2.29 7.56 -3.71
C LEU A 269 -2.43 8.00 -5.18
N ALA A 270 -1.47 8.75 -5.69
CA ALA A 270 -1.45 9.19 -7.09
C ALA A 270 -0.99 8.08 -8.06
N ALA A 271 -0.33 7.04 -7.55
CA ALA A 271 0.17 5.93 -8.35
C ALA A 271 -0.96 4.93 -8.68
N PRO A 272 -0.83 4.18 -9.79
CA PRO A 272 -1.79 3.11 -10.10
C PRO A 272 -1.71 1.99 -9.05
N GLY A 273 -2.87 1.45 -8.68
CA GLY A 273 -2.96 0.30 -7.78
C GLY A 273 -2.39 -0.98 -8.39
N PRO A 274 -2.16 -2.01 -7.56
CA PRO A 274 -1.64 -3.30 -8.01
C PRO A 274 -2.64 -4.01 -8.93
N ARG A 275 -2.11 -4.75 -9.89
CA ARG A 275 -2.89 -5.68 -10.71
C ARG A 275 -2.90 -7.04 -10.02
N TRP A 276 -3.90 -7.27 -9.20
CA TRP A 276 -4.02 -8.51 -8.44
C TRP A 276 -4.05 -9.75 -9.34
N ARG A 277 -3.07 -10.61 -9.22
CA ARG A 277 -3.01 -11.87 -9.96
C ARG A 277 -3.94 -12.91 -9.32
N THR A 278 -4.85 -13.46 -10.09
CA THR A 278 -5.80 -14.48 -9.63
C THR A 278 -5.23 -15.89 -9.66
N ASP A 279 -4.07 -16.10 -10.30
CA ASP A 279 -3.41 -17.38 -10.39
C ASP A 279 -2.80 -17.82 -9.05
N ARG A 280 -2.80 -19.14 -8.85
CA ARG A 280 -2.15 -19.77 -7.70
C ARG A 280 -0.64 -19.79 -7.92
N LEU A 281 0.13 -19.20 -7.01
CA LEU A 281 1.59 -19.27 -7.03
C LEU A 281 2.11 -20.27 -6.00
N THR A 282 3.02 -21.14 -6.44
CA THR A 282 3.75 -22.03 -5.55
C THR A 282 4.90 -21.29 -4.86
N GLY A 283 5.32 -21.79 -3.69
CA GLY A 283 6.46 -21.23 -2.98
C GLY A 283 7.75 -21.15 -3.79
N PRO A 284 8.14 -22.17 -4.56
CA PRO A 284 9.29 -22.08 -5.46
C PRO A 284 9.17 -20.98 -6.53
N GLN A 285 7.98 -20.78 -7.12
CA GLN A 285 7.74 -19.70 -8.07
C GLN A 285 7.94 -18.34 -7.43
N MET A 286 7.31 -18.11 -6.25
CA MET A 286 7.46 -16.85 -5.50
C MET A 286 8.90 -16.55 -5.13
N LEU A 287 9.64 -17.54 -4.64
CA LEU A 287 11.05 -17.36 -4.26
C LEU A 287 11.95 -17.06 -5.47
N THR A 288 11.65 -17.67 -6.62
CA THR A 288 12.35 -17.40 -7.88
C THR A 288 12.08 -15.99 -8.38
N GLU A 289 10.82 -15.57 -8.34
CA GLU A 289 10.41 -14.23 -8.76
C GLU A 289 11.02 -13.14 -7.87
N LEU A 290 10.98 -13.34 -6.55
CA LEU A 290 11.59 -12.42 -5.60
C LEU A 290 13.11 -12.29 -5.80
N ALA A 291 13.80 -13.41 -6.12
CA ALA A 291 15.24 -13.39 -6.38
C ALA A 291 15.63 -12.68 -7.69
N ARG A 292 14.70 -12.48 -8.62
CA ARG A 292 14.93 -11.71 -9.86
C ARG A 292 14.78 -10.21 -9.66
N ARG A 293 14.12 -9.79 -8.57
CA ARG A 293 13.86 -8.36 -8.27
C ARG A 293 14.94 -7.74 -7.37
N GLY A 294 15.69 -8.54 -6.63
CA GLY A 294 16.79 -8.12 -5.75
C GLY A 294 18.14 -8.45 -6.34
#